data_e960790d1c2b7c423f3a5ce75656e19f
#
_entry.id   e960790d1c2b7c423f3a5ce75656e19f
#
_cell.length_a   1.000
_cell.length_b   1.000
_cell.length_c   1.000
_cell.angle_alpha   90.00
_cell.angle_beta   90.00
_cell.angle_gamma   90.00
#
_symmetry.space_group_name_H-M   'P 1'
#
loop_
_entity.id
_entity.type
_entity.pdbx_description
1 polymer ?
#
loop_
_entity_poly.entity_id
_entity_poly.type
_entity_poly.pdbx_seq_one_letter_code
_entity_poly.pdbx_strand_id
1 'polypeptide(L)'
;MFLEAKDMASQDDNSKVLVLSGNNWHSGVIGIVASRIVEYYNKPTIIIAKNGNKSKGSARSVPGINIGQLITSAKQSGLLINGGGHFMAGGITIDEQKISDFKVFLNNKVTNKNIEDSNYIRWIDLAVSVSGLNPELYSQLQRAEPYGSGN
;
A
#
# COMPACT_ATOMS: atom_id res chain seq x y z
N MET A 1 -1.34 -13.50 -9.96
CA MET A 1 -0.69 -12.29 -9.45
C MET A 1 -1.00 -12.00 -7.98
N PHE A 2 -2.30 -11.77 -7.55
CA PHE A 2 -2.58 -11.47 -6.13
C PHE A 2 -2.17 -12.63 -5.19
N LEU A 3 -2.55 -13.86 -5.49
CA LEU A 3 -2.17 -15.04 -4.69
C LEU A 3 -0.65 -15.23 -4.61
N GLU A 4 0.04 -15.05 -5.71
CA GLU A 4 1.50 -15.11 -5.78
C GLU A 4 2.15 -13.99 -4.93
N ALA A 5 1.67 -12.74 -5.06
CA ALA A 5 2.15 -11.62 -4.24
C ALA A 5 1.87 -11.84 -2.75
N LYS A 6 0.73 -12.42 -2.40
CA LYS A 6 0.37 -12.76 -1.02
C LYS A 6 1.29 -13.86 -0.46
N ASP A 7 1.59 -14.88 -1.24
CA ASP A 7 2.52 -15.94 -0.87
C ASP A 7 3.94 -15.39 -0.64
N MET A 8 4.43 -14.54 -1.55
CA MET A 8 5.70 -13.84 -1.36
C MET A 8 5.72 -12.97 -0.10
N ALA A 9 4.63 -12.26 0.19
CA ALA A 9 4.52 -11.42 1.38
C ALA A 9 4.54 -12.25 2.68
N SER A 10 3.93 -13.45 2.68
CA SER A 10 3.91 -14.34 3.84
C SER A 10 5.31 -14.89 4.21
N GLN A 11 6.23 -14.93 3.25
CA GLN A 11 7.61 -15.35 3.44
C GLN A 11 8.52 -14.20 3.89
N ASP A 12 8.01 -12.97 3.92
CA ASP A 12 8.77 -11.74 4.20
C ASP A 12 8.29 -11.03 5.48
N ASP A 13 8.19 -11.79 6.56
CA ASP A 13 7.65 -11.30 7.84
C ASP A 13 8.50 -10.18 8.48
N ASN A 14 9.81 -10.18 8.23
CA ASN A 14 10.75 -9.23 8.85
C ASN A 14 10.79 -7.86 8.16
N SER A 15 10.25 -7.73 6.96
CA SER A 15 10.25 -6.47 6.23
C SER A 15 9.23 -5.50 6.80
N LYS A 16 9.66 -4.24 7.00
CA LYS A 16 8.80 -3.11 7.37
C LYS A 16 8.05 -2.56 6.18
N VAL A 17 8.64 -2.67 5.00
CA VAL A 17 8.06 -2.30 3.70
C VAL A 17 8.16 -3.52 2.78
N LEU A 18 7.03 -3.98 2.28
CA LEU A 18 6.98 -5.08 1.34
C LEU A 18 7.30 -4.58 -0.08
N VAL A 19 8.33 -5.12 -0.68
CA VAL A 19 8.67 -4.88 -2.09
C VAL A 19 8.61 -6.21 -2.83
N LEU A 20 7.54 -6.38 -3.59
CA LEU A 20 7.20 -7.62 -4.27
C LEU A 20 7.26 -7.42 -5.78
N SER A 21 7.89 -8.32 -6.49
CA SER A 21 8.08 -8.19 -7.93
C SER A 21 7.84 -9.52 -8.63
N GLY A 22 7.19 -9.47 -9.78
CA GLY A 22 6.92 -10.70 -10.55
C GLY A 22 7.01 -10.47 -12.06
N ASN A 23 7.37 -11.56 -12.75
CA ASN A 23 7.33 -11.63 -14.20
C ASN A 23 5.87 -11.77 -14.66
N ASN A 24 5.56 -11.23 -15.83
CA ASN A 24 4.21 -11.31 -16.43
C ASN A 24 3.10 -10.64 -15.58
N TRP A 25 3.46 -9.82 -14.60
CA TRP A 25 2.48 -9.01 -13.89
C TRP A 25 2.05 -7.83 -14.74
N HIS A 26 0.73 -7.60 -14.83
CA HIS A 26 0.19 -6.53 -15.65
C HIS A 26 0.24 -5.19 -14.92
N SER A 27 0.94 -4.20 -15.47
CA SER A 27 1.15 -2.89 -14.84
C SER A 27 -0.14 -2.11 -14.54
N GLY A 28 -1.23 -2.39 -15.24
CA GLY A 28 -2.54 -1.75 -15.02
C GLY A 28 -3.26 -2.18 -13.74
N VAL A 29 -2.86 -3.31 -13.12
CA VAL A 29 -3.54 -3.84 -11.92
C VAL A 29 -2.64 -3.91 -10.68
N ILE A 30 -1.34 -3.61 -10.79
CA ILE A 30 -0.41 -3.66 -9.66
C ILE A 30 -0.86 -2.74 -8.50
N GLY A 31 -1.50 -1.62 -8.79
CA GLY A 31 -2.02 -0.71 -7.76
C GLY A 31 -3.15 -1.32 -6.93
N ILE A 32 -4.03 -2.09 -7.55
CA ILE A 32 -5.11 -2.81 -6.86
C ILE A 32 -4.52 -3.92 -5.98
N VAL A 33 -3.53 -4.65 -6.50
CA VAL A 33 -2.85 -5.69 -5.73
C VAL A 33 -2.09 -5.08 -4.55
N ALA A 34 -1.40 -3.95 -4.73
CA ALA A 34 -0.73 -3.25 -3.65
C ALA A 34 -1.69 -2.87 -2.51
N SER A 35 -2.87 -2.31 -2.85
CA SER A 35 -3.90 -1.96 -1.85
C SER A 35 -4.34 -3.19 -1.05
N ARG A 36 -4.65 -4.31 -1.73
CA ARG A 36 -5.08 -5.55 -1.06
C ARG A 36 -4.01 -6.17 -0.16
N ILE A 37 -2.73 -6.09 -0.56
CA ILE A 37 -1.63 -6.58 0.29
C ILE A 37 -1.47 -5.68 1.52
N VAL A 38 -1.60 -4.35 1.38
CA VAL A 38 -1.61 -3.42 2.52
C VAL A 38 -2.74 -3.74 3.48
N GLU A 39 -3.96 -3.94 2.99
CA GLU A 39 -5.12 -4.33 3.82
C GLU A 39 -4.88 -5.64 4.60
N TYR A 40 -4.17 -6.59 3.99
CA TYR A 40 -3.95 -7.91 4.57
C TYR A 40 -2.83 -7.93 5.61
N TYR A 41 -1.72 -7.21 5.36
CA TYR A 41 -0.50 -7.26 6.18
C TYR A 41 -0.26 -5.99 7.01
N ASN A 42 -1.06 -4.94 6.81
CA ASN A 42 -0.89 -3.62 7.43
C ASN A 42 0.55 -3.10 7.33
N LYS A 43 1.17 -3.28 6.16
CA LYS A 43 2.53 -2.84 5.84
C LYS A 43 2.53 -2.04 4.55
N PRO A 44 3.32 -0.96 4.44
CA PRO A 44 3.53 -0.30 3.15
C PRO A 44 4.01 -1.31 2.12
N THR A 45 3.41 -1.26 0.94
CA THR A 45 3.65 -2.29 -0.10
C THR A 45 3.90 -1.65 -1.44
N ILE A 46 4.94 -2.11 -2.11
CA ILE A 46 5.25 -1.80 -3.51
C ILE A 46 5.15 -3.08 -4.33
N ILE A 47 4.30 -3.06 -5.35
CA ILE A 47 4.17 -4.15 -6.32
C ILE A 47 4.82 -3.73 -7.62
N ILE A 48 5.74 -4.53 -8.13
CA ILE A 48 6.54 -4.23 -9.32
C ILE A 48 6.28 -5.27 -10.41
N ALA A 49 5.73 -4.82 -11.54
CA ALA A 49 5.66 -5.61 -12.77
C ALA A 49 7.01 -5.52 -13.47
N LYS A 50 7.75 -6.62 -13.50
CA LYS A 50 9.08 -6.71 -14.11
C LYS A 50 9.00 -6.56 -15.63
N ASN A 51 9.87 -5.72 -16.17
CA ASN A 51 10.03 -5.49 -17.60
C ASN A 51 11.46 -4.99 -17.89
N GLY A 52 12.45 -5.80 -17.53
CA GLY A 52 13.87 -5.47 -17.68
C GLY A 52 14.24 -4.13 -17.05
N ASN A 53 14.89 -3.27 -17.81
CA ASN A 53 15.40 -1.97 -17.35
C ASN A 53 14.32 -0.90 -17.13
N LYS A 54 13.03 -1.17 -17.41
CA LYS A 54 11.90 -0.22 -17.24
C LYS A 54 10.71 -0.86 -16.52
N SER A 55 10.97 -1.59 -15.46
CA SER A 55 9.94 -2.18 -14.61
C SER A 55 9.07 -1.10 -13.96
N LYS A 56 7.76 -1.31 -13.96
CA LYS A 56 6.77 -0.39 -13.39
C LYS A 56 6.32 -0.87 -12.02
N GLY A 57 6.27 0.03 -11.05
CA GLY A 57 5.78 -0.27 -9.71
C GLY A 57 4.70 0.69 -9.25
N SER A 58 3.80 0.16 -8.43
CA SER A 58 2.79 0.92 -7.70
C SER A 58 2.93 0.68 -6.21
N ALA A 59 2.92 1.77 -5.46
CA ALA A 59 3.09 1.79 -4.01
C ALA A 59 1.79 2.18 -3.32
N ARG A 60 1.53 1.55 -2.18
CA ARG A 60 0.48 1.91 -1.23
C ARG A 60 1.06 1.92 0.17
N SER A 61 0.55 2.80 1.01
CA SER A 61 1.05 2.98 2.37
C SER A 61 0.01 2.69 3.43
N VAL A 62 0.47 2.77 4.67
CA VAL A 62 -0.35 2.76 5.89
C VAL A 62 -0.27 4.13 6.56
N PRO A 63 -1.21 4.51 7.44
CA PRO A 63 -1.08 5.70 8.27
C PRO A 63 0.29 5.75 8.97
N GLY A 64 0.85 6.95 9.15
CA GLY A 64 2.16 7.15 9.76
C GLY A 64 3.37 7.03 8.82
N ILE A 65 3.22 6.46 7.62
CA ILE A 65 4.33 6.29 6.67
C ILE A 65 4.05 7.03 5.35
N ASN A 66 4.84 8.08 5.09
CA ASN A 66 4.75 8.85 3.86
C ASN A 66 5.53 8.15 2.72
N ILE A 67 4.81 7.35 1.91
CA ILE A 67 5.44 6.60 0.81
C ILE A 67 5.98 7.51 -0.30
N GLY A 68 5.37 8.68 -0.52
CA GLY A 68 5.84 9.64 -1.50
C GLY A 68 7.23 10.19 -1.14
N GLN A 69 7.49 10.49 0.13
CA GLN A 69 8.83 10.92 0.59
C GLN A 69 9.86 9.79 0.45
N LEU A 70 9.51 8.55 0.76
CA LEU A 70 10.39 7.40 0.59
C LEU A 70 10.78 7.20 -0.87
N ILE A 71 9.81 7.29 -1.79
CA ILE A 71 10.04 7.20 -3.24
C ILE A 71 10.93 8.35 -3.73
N THR A 72 10.65 9.58 -3.28
CA THR A 72 11.45 10.75 -3.65
C THR A 72 12.91 10.60 -3.17
N SER A 73 13.11 10.14 -1.95
CA SER A 73 14.46 9.87 -1.40
C SER A 73 15.18 8.78 -2.18
N ALA A 74 14.49 7.69 -2.56
CA ALA A 74 15.08 6.62 -3.37
C ALA A 74 15.45 7.09 -4.77
N LYS A 75 14.64 7.99 -5.38
CA LYS A 75 14.96 8.60 -6.67
C LYS A 75 16.20 9.49 -6.56
N GLN A 76 16.31 10.31 -5.53
CA GLN A 76 17.49 11.16 -5.26
C GLN A 76 18.76 10.33 -5.04
N SER A 77 18.63 9.14 -4.47
CA SER A 77 19.75 8.19 -4.29
C SER A 77 20.09 7.41 -5.57
N GLY A 78 19.46 7.70 -6.71
CA GLY A 78 19.74 7.03 -7.98
C GLY A 78 19.24 5.59 -8.10
N LEU A 79 18.39 5.13 -7.17
CA LEU A 79 17.80 3.80 -7.20
C LEU A 79 16.64 3.67 -8.18
N LEU A 80 15.94 4.79 -8.45
CA LEU A 80 14.81 4.82 -9.35
C LEU A 80 15.12 5.63 -10.61
N ILE A 81 14.65 5.16 -11.76
CA ILE A 81 14.67 5.91 -13.02
C ILE A 81 13.69 7.07 -12.93
N ASN A 82 12.50 6.81 -12.41
CA ASN A 82 11.48 7.81 -12.13
C ASN A 82 10.60 7.34 -10.98
N GLY A 83 9.96 8.29 -10.30
CA GLY A 83 9.05 7.99 -9.22
C GLY A 83 8.56 9.25 -8.55
N GLY A 84 7.42 9.11 -7.90
CA GLY A 84 6.78 10.14 -7.11
C GLY A 84 5.46 9.63 -6.55
N GLY A 85 4.84 10.45 -5.71
CA GLY A 85 3.59 10.09 -5.09
C GLY A 85 3.18 11.08 -4.00
N HIS A 86 2.13 10.71 -3.32
CA HIS A 86 1.58 11.41 -2.16
C HIS A 86 1.77 10.56 -0.90
N PHE A 87 1.17 11.00 0.20
CA PHE A 87 1.34 10.32 1.50
C PHE A 87 1.01 8.82 1.45
N MET A 88 -0.11 8.44 0.83
CA MET A 88 -0.65 7.06 0.86
C MET A 88 -0.38 6.26 -0.41
N ALA A 89 0.04 6.88 -1.50
CA ALA A 89 0.19 6.19 -2.78
C ALA A 89 1.30 6.81 -3.63
N GLY A 90 1.93 5.97 -4.48
CA GLY A 90 2.93 6.43 -5.41
C GLY A 90 3.16 5.47 -6.58
N GLY A 91 3.92 5.95 -7.55
CA GLY A 91 4.33 5.18 -8.72
C GLY A 91 5.83 5.26 -8.92
N ILE A 92 6.43 4.20 -9.43
CA ILE A 92 7.87 4.13 -9.70
C ILE A 92 8.16 3.51 -11.06
N THR A 93 9.32 3.87 -11.59
CA THR A 93 9.98 3.14 -12.67
C THR A 93 11.39 2.79 -12.21
N ILE A 94 11.75 1.52 -12.28
CA ILE A 94 12.99 0.99 -11.72
C ILE A 94 13.63 -0.01 -12.68
N ASP A 95 14.96 -0.06 -12.70
CA ASP A 95 15.70 -1.15 -13.31
C ASP A 95 15.56 -2.41 -12.44
N GLU A 96 15.30 -3.56 -13.08
CA GLU A 96 15.13 -4.83 -12.38
C GLU A 96 16.33 -5.18 -11.49
N GLN A 97 17.55 -4.83 -11.93
CA GLN A 97 18.77 -5.06 -11.19
C GLN A 97 18.86 -4.28 -9.87
N LYS A 98 18.12 -3.17 -9.76
CA LYS A 98 18.09 -2.30 -8.56
C LYS A 98 16.96 -2.62 -7.58
N ILE A 99 16.09 -3.59 -7.88
CA ILE A 99 14.95 -3.91 -7.01
C ILE A 99 15.41 -4.35 -5.61
N SER A 100 16.45 -5.17 -5.52
CA SER A 100 16.98 -5.63 -4.23
C SER A 100 17.54 -4.48 -3.39
N ASP A 101 18.32 -3.59 -3.99
CA ASP A 101 18.88 -2.43 -3.32
C ASP A 101 17.78 -1.45 -2.87
N PHE A 102 16.76 -1.28 -3.70
CA PHE A 102 15.60 -0.48 -3.38
C PHE A 102 14.82 -1.03 -2.17
N LYS A 103 14.63 -2.36 -2.11
CA LYS A 103 14.02 -3.03 -0.96
C LYS A 103 14.80 -2.78 0.33
N VAL A 104 16.12 -2.96 0.30
CA VAL A 104 17.01 -2.71 1.45
C VAL A 104 16.94 -1.24 1.87
N PHE A 105 17.02 -0.32 0.91
CA PHE A 105 16.93 1.12 1.16
C PHE A 105 15.65 1.52 1.90
N LEU A 106 14.49 1.04 1.43
CA LEU A 106 13.21 1.36 2.05
C LEU A 106 13.11 0.81 3.47
N ASN A 107 13.53 -0.43 3.68
CA ASN A 107 13.47 -1.07 4.98
C ASN A 107 14.41 -0.43 6.02
N ASN A 108 15.53 0.17 5.58
CA ASN A 108 16.43 0.93 6.44
C ASN A 108 15.89 2.34 6.77
N LYS A 109 15.07 2.92 5.89
CA LYS A 109 14.48 4.26 6.10
C LYS A 109 13.28 4.25 7.04
N VAL A 110 12.53 3.14 7.10
CA VAL A 110 11.36 3.02 7.98
C VAL A 110 11.81 2.52 9.36
N THR A 111 11.49 3.29 10.40
CA THR A 111 11.75 2.93 11.79
C THR A 111 10.53 2.25 12.42
N ASN A 112 10.73 1.50 13.51
CA ASN A 112 9.62 0.87 14.24
C ASN A 112 8.63 1.92 14.81
N LYS A 113 9.11 3.10 15.20
CA LYS A 113 8.28 4.21 15.66
C LYS A 113 7.24 4.63 14.61
N ASN A 114 7.62 4.64 13.33
CA ASN A 114 6.67 4.97 12.24
C ASN A 114 5.55 3.93 12.10
N ILE A 115 5.79 2.68 12.52
CA ILE A 115 4.82 1.58 12.46
C ILE A 115 3.90 1.62 13.68
N GLU A 116 4.42 1.94 14.86
CA GLU A 116 3.64 2.06 16.10
C GLU A 116 2.64 3.23 16.04
N ASP A 117 3.04 4.35 15.39
CA ASP A 117 2.15 5.48 15.12
C ASP A 117 1.05 5.15 14.07
N SER A 118 1.16 4.02 13.38
CA SER A 118 0.18 3.54 12.40
C SER A 118 -1.01 2.80 13.00
N ASN A 119 -1.29 2.97 14.30
CA ASN A 119 -2.46 2.38 14.92
C ASN A 119 -3.71 2.68 14.10
N TYR A 120 -4.31 1.64 13.56
CA TYR A 120 -5.50 1.73 12.74
C TYR A 120 -6.67 2.15 13.63
N ILE A 121 -6.89 3.45 13.78
CA ILE A 121 -8.05 3.99 14.47
C ILE A 121 -9.24 3.79 13.53
N ARG A 122 -10.12 2.89 13.90
CA ARG A 122 -11.41 2.73 13.22
C ARG A 122 -12.43 3.63 13.92
N TRP A 123 -12.84 4.67 13.25
CA TRP A 123 -13.95 5.49 13.70
C TRP A 123 -15.25 4.72 13.50
N ILE A 124 -16.08 4.70 14.51
CA ILE A 124 -17.41 4.07 14.48
C ILE A 124 -18.42 5.18 14.76
N ASP A 125 -19.24 5.49 13.78
CA ASP A 125 -20.22 6.57 13.87
C ASP A 125 -21.43 6.14 14.69
N LEU A 126 -21.79 4.85 14.65
CA LEU A 126 -22.96 4.31 15.36
C LEU A 126 -22.75 2.85 15.77
N ALA A 127 -23.06 2.54 17.02
CA ALA A 127 -23.19 1.17 17.49
C ALA A 127 -24.68 0.84 17.66
N VAL A 128 -25.15 -0.22 17.00
CA VAL A 128 -26.54 -0.65 17.06
C VAL A 128 -26.66 -2.07 17.58
N SER A 129 -27.71 -2.35 18.35
CA SER A 129 -28.10 -3.73 18.69
C SER A 129 -28.75 -4.41 17.48
N VAL A 130 -28.79 -5.75 17.49
CA VAL A 130 -29.46 -6.52 16.42
C VAL A 130 -30.93 -6.10 16.27
N SER A 131 -31.61 -5.79 17.36
CA SER A 131 -33.01 -5.30 17.35
C SER A 131 -33.15 -3.87 16.81
N GLY A 132 -32.08 -3.09 16.80
CA GLY A 132 -32.04 -1.76 16.20
C GLY A 132 -31.86 -1.76 14.67
N LEU A 133 -31.47 -2.90 14.08
CA LEU A 133 -31.38 -3.07 12.64
C LEU A 133 -32.77 -3.26 12.04
N ASN A 134 -33.42 -2.17 11.66
CA ASN A 134 -34.74 -2.17 11.06
C ASN A 134 -34.78 -1.36 9.77
N PRO A 135 -35.81 -1.51 8.93
CA PRO A 135 -35.93 -0.78 7.65
C PRO A 135 -35.97 0.76 7.81
N GLU A 136 -36.42 1.25 8.95
CA GLU A 136 -36.47 2.69 9.22
C GLU A 136 -35.06 3.27 9.40
N LEU A 137 -34.20 2.61 10.20
CA LEU A 137 -32.80 2.98 10.33
C LEU A 137 -32.07 2.97 8.96
N TYR A 138 -32.32 1.94 8.15
CA TYR A 138 -31.76 1.85 6.80
C TYR A 138 -32.18 3.05 5.93
N SER A 139 -33.48 3.41 5.94
CA SER A 139 -33.99 4.57 5.20
C SER A 139 -33.38 5.89 5.68
N GLN A 140 -33.15 6.03 6.98
CA GLN A 140 -32.50 7.22 7.54
C GLN A 140 -31.04 7.31 7.12
N LEU A 141 -30.29 6.19 7.13
CA LEU A 141 -28.92 6.14 6.66
C LEU A 141 -28.82 6.49 5.17
N GLN A 142 -29.69 5.93 4.32
CA GLN A 142 -29.70 6.28 2.90
C GLN A 142 -29.82 7.79 2.62
N ARG A 143 -30.49 8.56 3.50
CA ARG A 143 -30.57 10.02 3.36
C ARG A 143 -29.23 10.74 3.59
N ALA A 144 -28.26 10.08 4.18
CA ALA A 144 -26.91 10.62 4.39
C ALA A 144 -25.95 10.31 3.23
N GLU A 145 -26.41 9.58 2.20
CA GLU A 145 -25.60 9.31 1.00
C GLU A 145 -25.25 10.60 0.22
N PRO A 146 -24.11 10.60 -0.52
CA PRO A 146 -23.21 9.49 -0.80
C PRO A 146 -22.16 9.27 0.31
N TYR A 147 -21.91 8.01 0.65
CA TYR A 147 -20.81 7.62 1.54
C TYR A 147 -19.50 7.54 0.78
N GLY A 148 -18.40 7.89 1.42
CA GLY A 148 -17.08 7.84 0.80
C GLY A 148 -15.96 8.13 1.78
N SER A 149 -14.75 8.27 1.25
CA SER A 149 -13.59 8.60 2.06
C SER A 149 -13.76 9.99 2.70
N GLY A 150 -13.85 10.04 4.01
CA GLY A 150 -14.01 11.28 4.79
C GLY A 150 -15.47 11.68 5.08
N ASN A 151 -16.41 10.80 4.77
CA ASN A 151 -17.83 10.96 5.11
C ASN A 151 -18.34 9.68 5.77
#